data_9472bdce129aefe158fadea3aca39e7d
#
_entry.id   9472bdce129aefe158fadea3aca39e7d
#
_cell.length_a   1.000
_cell.length_b   1.000
_cell.length_c   1.000
_cell.angle_alpha   90.00
_cell.angle_beta   90.00
_cell.angle_gamma   90.00
#
_symmetry.space_group_name_H-M   'P 1'
#
loop_
_entity.id
_entity.type
_entity.pdbx_description
1 polymer ?
#
loop_
_entity_poly.entity_id
_entity_poly.type
_entity_poly.pdbx_seq_one_letter_code
_entity_poly.pdbx_strand_id
1 'polypeptide(L)'
;MTIREETQAIERQTLSRYATLSQSTRGRRRPEDEDPIRPCYQRDRDRIIHCKAFRRLKQKTQVFLSPEGDHYRTRLTHTLEVAQIARTIARALRLNEDLTEA
;
A
#
# COMPACT_ATOMS: atom_id res chain seq x y z
N MET A 1 18.90 11.37 13.67
CA MET A 1 17.54 11.06 13.19
C MET A 1 17.63 10.23 11.93
N THR A 2 16.91 9.11 11.88
CA THR A 2 16.88 8.27 10.68
C THR A 2 15.90 8.83 9.65
N ILE A 3 16.03 8.37 8.41
CA ILE A 3 15.09 8.75 7.34
C ILE A 3 13.65 8.32 7.72
N ARG A 4 13.50 7.15 8.34
CA ARG A 4 12.21 6.69 8.86
C ARG A 4 11.62 7.69 9.87
N GLU A 5 12.40 8.15 10.80
CA GLU A 5 11.95 9.12 11.83
C GLU A 5 11.55 10.45 11.22
N GLU A 6 12.30 10.92 10.22
CA GLU A 6 11.97 12.14 9.48
C GLU A 6 10.63 11.99 8.74
N THR A 7 10.42 10.86 8.07
CA THR A 7 9.16 10.56 7.37
C THR A 7 7.99 10.50 8.34
N GLN A 8 8.17 9.86 9.49
CA GLN A 8 7.14 9.80 10.53
C GLN A 8 6.79 11.18 11.09
N ALA A 9 7.78 12.06 11.21
CA ALA A 9 7.54 13.44 11.65
C ALA A 9 6.70 14.21 10.60
N ILE A 10 7.00 14.02 9.31
CA ILE A 10 6.22 14.62 8.23
C ILE A 10 4.77 14.10 8.25
N GLU A 11 4.57 12.82 8.48
CA GLU A 11 3.22 12.25 8.62
C GLU A 11 2.41 12.97 9.69
N ARG A 12 2.99 13.19 10.86
CA ARG A 12 2.30 13.87 11.96
C ARG A 12 1.90 15.29 11.62
N GLN A 13 2.70 15.98 10.80
CA GLN A 13 2.45 17.36 10.42
C GLN A 13 1.42 17.50 9.30
N THR A 14 1.39 16.55 8.37
CA THR A 14 0.66 16.69 7.11
C THR A 14 -0.62 15.87 7.03
N LEU A 15 -0.72 14.77 7.76
CA LEU A 15 -1.88 13.90 7.69
C LEU A 15 -3.02 14.41 8.57
N SER A 16 -4.25 14.02 8.20
CA SER A 16 -5.45 14.29 8.98
C SER A 16 -5.34 13.68 10.38
N ARG A 17 -6.03 14.28 11.36
CA ARG A 17 -6.15 13.70 12.70
C ARG A 17 -6.81 12.32 12.71
N TYR A 18 -7.54 11.99 11.67
CA TYR A 18 -8.19 10.67 11.52
C TYR A 18 -7.29 9.63 10.86
N ALA A 19 -6.12 10.04 10.36
CA ALA A 19 -5.20 9.13 9.69
C ALA A 19 -4.50 8.21 10.69
N THR A 20 -4.20 6.99 10.25
CA THR A 20 -3.38 6.06 11.01
C THR A 20 -1.91 6.38 10.74
N LEU A 21 -1.20 6.81 11.76
CA LEU A 21 0.22 7.11 11.65
C LEU A 21 1.07 5.84 11.77
N SER A 22 2.19 5.81 11.07
CA SER A 22 3.12 4.66 11.14
C SER A 22 3.64 4.42 12.55
N GLN A 23 3.81 5.48 13.35
CA GLN A 23 4.22 5.35 14.76
C GLN A 23 3.15 4.74 15.65
N SER A 24 1.88 4.80 15.24
CA SER A 24 0.75 4.30 16.03
C SER A 24 0.37 2.87 15.67
N THR A 25 1.22 2.17 14.93
CA THR A 25 0.98 0.78 14.55
C THR A 25 0.84 -0.12 15.77
N ARG A 26 0.00 -1.15 15.67
CA ARG A 26 -0.13 -2.19 16.69
C ARG A 26 1.02 -3.19 16.67
N GLY A 27 1.97 -3.00 15.75
CA GLY A 27 3.11 -3.90 15.60
C GLY A 27 2.83 -5.08 14.69
N ARG A 28 3.75 -6.01 14.70
CA ARG A 28 3.70 -7.21 13.87
C ARG A 28 3.43 -8.44 14.71
N ARG A 29 2.84 -9.46 14.10
CA ARG A 29 2.66 -10.75 14.75
C ARG A 29 3.98 -11.35 15.20
N ARG A 30 5.05 -11.16 14.40
CA ARG A 30 6.42 -11.48 14.77
C ARG A 30 7.20 -10.17 14.88
N PRO A 31 7.70 -9.79 16.06
CA PRO A 31 8.46 -8.57 16.21
C PRO A 31 9.70 -8.56 15.32
N GLU A 32 9.96 -7.43 14.71
CA GLU A 32 11.14 -7.18 13.89
C GLU A 32 11.76 -5.84 14.26
N ASP A 33 13.05 -5.70 14.00
CA ASP A 33 13.72 -4.41 14.11
C ASP A 33 13.14 -3.45 13.06
N GLU A 34 13.01 -2.19 13.43
CA GLU A 34 12.52 -1.16 12.53
C GLU A 34 13.54 -0.86 11.43
N ASP A 35 13.04 -0.66 10.22
CA ASP A 35 13.87 -0.25 9.10
C ASP A 35 14.29 1.21 9.29
N PRO A 36 15.59 1.57 9.12
CA PRO A 36 16.02 2.94 9.29
C PRO A 36 15.52 3.91 8.20
N ILE A 37 15.05 3.39 7.07
CA ILE A 37 14.62 4.20 5.92
C ILE A 37 13.10 4.22 5.80
N ARG A 38 12.44 3.07 5.95
CA ARG A 38 11.02 2.93 5.65
C ARG A 38 10.17 2.83 6.89
N PRO A 39 9.08 3.62 7.00
CA PRO A 39 8.05 3.37 8.00
C PRO A 39 7.39 1.99 7.82
N CYS A 40 6.74 1.48 8.86
CA CYS A 40 6.22 0.11 8.86
C CYS A 40 5.22 -0.18 7.74
N TYR A 41 4.33 0.75 7.41
CA TYR A 41 3.32 0.52 6.38
C TYR A 41 3.92 0.54 4.96
N GLN A 42 4.92 1.37 4.72
CA GLN A 42 5.65 1.35 3.46
C GLN A 42 6.38 0.02 3.29
N ARG A 43 6.99 -0.48 4.35
CA ARG A 43 7.66 -1.77 4.35
C ARG A 43 6.69 -2.92 4.08
N ASP A 44 5.50 -2.86 4.67
CA ASP A 44 4.44 -3.84 4.42
C ASP A 44 3.98 -3.83 2.97
N ARG A 45 3.76 -2.66 2.41
CA ARG A 45 3.42 -2.51 0.99
C ARG A 45 4.48 -3.12 0.09
N ASP A 46 5.75 -2.81 0.33
CA ASP A 46 6.85 -3.32 -0.48
C ASP A 46 6.93 -4.85 -0.40
N ARG A 47 6.74 -5.43 0.78
CA ARG A 47 6.73 -6.87 0.96
C ARG A 47 5.60 -7.57 0.22
N ILE A 48 4.42 -6.98 0.22
CA ILE A 48 3.28 -7.50 -0.52
C ILE A 48 3.59 -7.53 -2.02
N ILE A 49 4.11 -6.44 -2.55
CA ILE A 49 4.45 -6.34 -3.97
C ILE A 49 5.49 -7.39 -4.38
N HIS A 50 6.46 -7.68 -3.53
CA HIS A 50 7.55 -8.60 -3.83
C HIS A 50 7.25 -10.06 -3.45
N CYS A 51 6.13 -10.37 -2.81
CA CYS A 51 5.83 -11.73 -2.42
C CYS A 51 5.34 -12.57 -3.61
N LYS A 52 5.54 -13.90 -3.50
CA LYS A 52 5.16 -14.83 -4.57
C LYS A 52 3.66 -14.87 -4.81
N ALA A 53 2.86 -14.77 -3.76
CA ALA A 53 1.41 -14.79 -3.87
C ALA A 53 0.88 -13.62 -4.70
N PHE A 54 1.43 -12.44 -4.51
CA PHE A 54 1.07 -11.26 -5.29
C PHE A 54 1.46 -11.43 -6.76
N ARG A 55 2.66 -11.94 -7.03
CA ARG A 55 3.14 -12.18 -8.40
C ARG A 55 2.32 -13.23 -9.14
N ARG A 56 1.76 -14.21 -8.43
CA ARG A 56 0.88 -15.21 -9.03
C ARG A 56 -0.42 -14.65 -9.58
N LEU A 57 -0.84 -13.49 -9.12
CA LEU A 57 -2.03 -12.81 -9.64
C LEU A 57 -1.90 -12.49 -11.13
N LYS A 58 -0.68 -12.34 -11.62
CA LYS A 58 -0.38 -12.11 -13.03
C LYS A 58 -0.87 -13.27 -13.93
N GLN A 59 -0.89 -14.49 -13.39
CA GLN A 59 -1.29 -15.69 -14.15
C GLN A 59 -2.78 -16.00 -14.03
N LYS A 60 -3.50 -15.30 -13.17
CA LYS A 60 -4.92 -15.51 -12.95
C LYS A 60 -5.71 -14.50 -13.75
N THR A 61 -6.38 -14.98 -14.78
CA THR A 61 -7.22 -14.14 -15.61
C THR A 61 -8.59 -14.00 -14.95
N GLN A 62 -8.96 -12.78 -14.60
CA GLN A 62 -10.37 -12.48 -14.33
C GLN A 62 -11.04 -12.21 -15.65
N VAL A 63 -12.13 -12.94 -15.88
CA VAL A 63 -12.89 -12.79 -17.09
C VAL A 63 -13.75 -11.55 -16.98
N PHE A 64 -13.18 -10.40 -17.33
CA PHE A 64 -13.96 -9.27 -17.75
C PHE A 64 -13.83 -9.16 -19.26
N LEU A 65 -14.80 -9.71 -19.96
CA LEU A 65 -14.98 -9.37 -21.35
C LEU A 65 -15.57 -7.95 -21.38
N SER A 66 -14.78 -6.99 -21.84
CA SER A 66 -15.39 -5.73 -22.20
C SER A 66 -16.35 -6.00 -23.36
N PRO A 67 -17.47 -5.27 -23.48
CA PRO A 67 -18.39 -5.44 -24.61
C PRO A 67 -17.76 -5.26 -25.98
N GLU A 68 -16.58 -4.68 -26.03
CA GLU A 68 -15.82 -4.43 -27.25
C GLU A 68 -14.76 -5.51 -27.54
N GLY A 69 -14.72 -6.55 -26.74
CA GLY A 69 -14.24 -7.86 -27.14
C GLY A 69 -12.83 -8.26 -26.81
N ASP A 70 -11.87 -7.40 -26.48
CA ASP A 70 -10.49 -7.84 -26.55
C ASP A 70 -9.62 -7.58 -25.31
N HIS A 71 -10.18 -7.16 -24.17
CA HIS A 71 -9.36 -6.84 -23.00
C HIS A 71 -9.57 -7.82 -21.86
N TYR A 72 -8.59 -8.69 -21.67
CA TYR A 72 -8.48 -9.51 -20.47
C TYR A 72 -7.72 -8.72 -19.42
N ARG A 73 -8.37 -8.46 -18.28
CA ARG A 73 -7.69 -7.95 -17.12
C ARG A 73 -7.24 -9.11 -16.26
N THR A 74 -5.95 -9.15 -15.92
CA THR A 74 -5.45 -10.07 -14.90
C THR A 74 -5.88 -9.56 -13.53
N ARG A 75 -5.93 -10.45 -12.55
CA ARG A 75 -6.17 -10.05 -11.15
C ARG A 75 -5.12 -9.08 -10.67
N LEU A 76 -3.88 -9.22 -11.13
CA LEU A 76 -2.81 -8.29 -10.81
C LEU A 76 -3.14 -6.88 -11.29
N THR A 77 -3.51 -6.72 -12.55
CA THR A 77 -3.87 -5.42 -13.12
C THR A 77 -5.04 -4.78 -12.38
N HIS A 78 -6.08 -5.56 -12.09
CA HIS A 78 -7.23 -5.07 -11.34
C HIS A 78 -6.84 -4.63 -9.93
N THR A 79 -6.02 -5.42 -9.24
CA THR A 79 -5.54 -5.10 -7.88
C THR A 79 -4.74 -3.80 -7.88
N LEU A 80 -3.85 -3.62 -8.86
CA LEU A 80 -3.07 -2.39 -8.98
C LEU A 80 -3.94 -1.16 -9.26
N GLU A 81 -4.96 -1.30 -10.11
CA GLU A 81 -5.90 -0.22 -10.39
C GLU A 81 -6.69 0.18 -9.14
N VAL A 82 -7.18 -0.79 -8.38
CA VAL A 82 -7.90 -0.54 -7.12
C VAL A 82 -6.99 0.14 -6.10
N ALA A 83 -5.77 -0.34 -5.95
CA ALA A 83 -4.80 0.23 -5.03
C ALA A 83 -4.49 1.69 -5.40
N GLN A 84 -4.34 1.99 -6.68
CA GLN A 84 -4.07 3.34 -7.15
C GLN A 84 -5.24 4.30 -6.90
N ILE A 85 -6.46 3.86 -7.14
CA ILE A 85 -7.66 4.66 -6.87
C ILE A 85 -7.79 4.89 -5.37
N ALA A 86 -7.60 3.86 -4.55
CA ALA A 86 -7.66 3.98 -3.09
C ALA A 86 -6.59 4.93 -2.57
N ARG A 87 -5.39 4.88 -3.12
CA ARG A 87 -4.31 5.79 -2.76
C ARG A 87 -4.66 7.26 -3.09
N THR A 88 -5.27 7.50 -4.24
CA THR A 88 -5.73 8.82 -4.65
C THR A 88 -6.76 9.39 -3.66
N ILE A 89 -7.71 8.57 -3.24
CA ILE A 89 -8.70 8.95 -2.23
C ILE A 89 -8.03 9.25 -0.90
N ALA A 90 -7.11 8.40 -0.46
CA ALA A 90 -6.37 8.59 0.78
C ALA A 90 -5.58 9.90 0.76
N ARG A 91 -4.95 10.21 -0.36
CA ARG A 91 -4.19 11.46 -0.51
C ARG A 91 -5.10 12.68 -0.43
N ALA A 92 -6.27 12.63 -1.08
CA ALA A 92 -7.23 13.73 -1.05
C ALA A 92 -7.74 13.99 0.38
N LEU A 93 -7.92 12.94 1.17
CA LEU A 93 -8.37 13.01 2.57
C LEU A 93 -7.23 13.16 3.56
N ARG A 94 -6.00 13.18 3.10
CA ARG A 94 -4.77 13.22 3.92
C ARG A 94 -4.68 12.06 4.92
N LEU A 95 -5.02 10.88 4.45
CA LEU A 95 -4.85 9.64 5.18
C LEU A 95 -3.51 8.99 4.83
N ASN A 96 -3.17 7.91 5.53
CA ASN A 96 -1.91 7.21 5.26
C ASN A 96 -2.00 6.44 3.94
N GLU A 97 -1.29 6.92 2.92
CA GLU A 97 -1.32 6.34 1.58
C GLU A 97 -0.71 4.94 1.52
N ASP A 98 0.40 4.73 2.22
CA ASP A 98 1.10 3.43 2.20
C ASP A 98 0.25 2.33 2.84
N LEU A 99 -0.39 2.63 3.96
CA LEU A 99 -1.30 1.69 4.61
C LEU A 99 -2.51 1.39 3.72
N THR A 100 -3.04 2.40 3.06
CA THR A 100 -4.21 2.24 2.17
C THR A 100 -3.85 1.37 0.97
N GLU A 101 -2.66 1.55 0.41
CA GLU A 101 -2.19 0.76 -0.73
C GLU A 101 -1.93 -0.70 -0.33
N ALA A 102 -1.40 -0.91 0.86
CA ALA A 102 -1.17 -2.26 1.36
C ALA A 102 -2.46 -3.01 1.60
#